data_006600c26de354da860ab8bf07bbf775
#
_entry.id   006600c26de354da860ab8bf07bbf775
#
_cell.length_a   1.000
_cell.length_b   1.000
_cell.length_c   1.000
_cell.angle_alpha   90.00
_cell.angle_beta   90.00
_cell.angle_gamma   90.00
#
_symmetry.space_group_name_H-M   'P 1'
#
loop_
_entity.id
_entity.type
_entity.pdbx_description
1 polymer ?
#
loop_
_entity_poly.entity_id
_entity_poly.type
_entity_poly.pdbx_seq_one_letter_code
_entity_poly.pdbx_strand_id
1 'polypeptide(L)'
;FDFNEVVGARSEANGYKPATVIAQGELVDGIGGGTCQIAGTLHGAAYFAGLPIVERRPHTRPSFYIKMGMDATVVYPTITLQIKNDFPHPIVLHETVENGVVRAEILGPKRTRDVVFTRKIEEVVPFGESEKQDAELPKGTRVLAQRGIPGFKIRRERSIHDGEKVTREHNSDVYPPTQQIWRVGTGPENPKAAANAEAMADE
;
A
#
# COMPACT_ATOMS: atom_id res chain seq x y z
N PHE A 1 11.28 1.92 -18.71
CA PHE A 1 11.48 2.52 -17.38
C PHE A 1 11.37 1.45 -16.31
N ASP A 2 12.35 1.39 -15.41
CA ASP A 2 12.34 0.60 -14.19
C ASP A 2 12.51 1.52 -12.98
N PHE A 3 11.57 1.45 -12.05
CA PHE A 3 11.55 2.33 -10.89
C PHE A 3 12.78 2.15 -9.99
N ASN A 4 13.21 0.91 -9.76
CA ASN A 4 14.35 0.63 -8.90
C ASN A 4 15.68 1.06 -9.53
N GLU A 5 15.83 0.95 -10.84
CA GLU A 5 17.02 1.42 -11.56
C GLU A 5 17.15 2.94 -11.50
N VAL A 6 16.04 3.67 -11.65
CA VAL A 6 16.05 5.14 -11.67
C VAL A 6 16.17 5.73 -10.27
N VAL A 7 15.41 5.21 -9.31
CA VAL A 7 15.34 5.77 -7.94
C VAL A 7 16.48 5.26 -7.04
N GLY A 8 16.98 4.04 -7.28
CA GLY A 8 18.07 3.45 -6.53
C GLY A 8 17.71 3.02 -5.11
N ALA A 9 18.72 2.84 -4.27
CA ALA A 9 18.58 2.38 -2.90
C ALA A 9 17.94 3.43 -2.00
N ARG A 10 17.00 3.00 -1.16
CA ARG A 10 16.33 3.84 -0.15
C ARG A 10 17.10 3.75 1.15
N SER A 11 18.13 4.57 1.30
CA SER A 11 19.00 4.62 2.47
C SER A 11 19.13 6.04 3.00
N GLU A 12 19.53 6.19 4.24
CA GLU A 12 19.82 7.51 4.83
C GLU A 12 20.91 8.26 4.07
N ALA A 13 21.90 7.53 3.55
CA ALA A 13 22.97 8.10 2.72
C ALA A 13 22.43 8.75 1.43
N ASN A 14 21.30 8.29 0.93
CA ASN A 14 20.59 8.85 -0.22
C ASN A 14 19.49 9.86 0.19
N GLY A 15 19.49 10.33 1.45
CA GLY A 15 18.58 11.35 1.95
C GLY A 15 17.19 10.83 2.41
N TYR A 16 16.97 9.52 2.43
CA TYR A 16 15.74 8.96 2.96
C TYR A 16 15.71 9.02 4.48
N LYS A 17 14.52 9.25 5.05
CA LYS A 17 14.29 9.37 6.49
C LYS A 17 13.45 8.20 7.00
N PRO A 18 13.53 7.89 8.32
CA PRO A 18 12.59 6.99 8.96
C PRO A 18 11.13 7.44 8.73
N ALA A 19 10.29 6.50 8.38
CA ALA A 19 8.85 6.70 8.18
C ALA A 19 8.13 5.37 8.35
N THR A 20 6.82 5.40 8.48
CA THR A 20 6.03 4.17 8.56
C THR A 20 6.04 3.42 7.22
N VAL A 21 6.40 2.15 7.28
CA VAL A 21 6.39 1.20 6.15
C VAL A 21 5.49 0.00 6.47
N ILE A 22 5.07 -0.72 5.44
CA ILE A 22 4.35 -1.99 5.57
C ILE A 22 5.37 -3.12 5.46
N ALA A 23 5.60 -3.87 6.54
CA ALA A 23 6.44 -5.05 6.56
C ALA A 23 5.65 -6.24 7.11
N GLN A 24 5.58 -7.35 6.34
CA GLN A 24 4.86 -8.57 6.70
C GLN A 24 3.39 -8.35 7.14
N GLY A 25 2.73 -7.34 6.56
CA GLY A 25 1.35 -6.98 6.91
C GLY A 25 1.19 -6.08 8.15
N GLU A 26 2.28 -5.75 8.84
CA GLU A 26 2.30 -4.83 9.98
C GLU A 26 2.81 -3.44 9.56
N LEU A 27 2.39 -2.41 10.30
CA LEU A 27 2.94 -1.07 10.19
C LEU A 27 4.13 -0.96 11.14
N VAL A 28 5.32 -0.70 10.60
CA VAL A 28 6.56 -0.56 11.37
C VAL A 28 7.33 0.67 10.91
N ASP A 29 8.23 1.16 11.75
CA ASP A 29 9.16 2.20 11.34
C ASP A 29 10.26 1.61 10.45
N GLY A 30 10.55 2.30 9.36
CA GLY A 30 11.56 1.88 8.39
C GLY A 30 12.04 3.03 7.52
N ILE A 31 13.03 2.79 6.70
CA ILE A 31 13.54 3.79 5.75
C ILE A 31 12.82 3.63 4.41
N GLY A 32 12.50 4.76 3.75
CA GLY A 32 11.88 4.77 2.41
C GLY A 32 10.35 4.72 2.42
N GLY A 33 9.70 5.04 3.54
CA GLY A 33 8.26 5.30 3.59
C GLY A 33 7.85 6.36 2.56
N GLY A 34 6.68 6.17 1.94
CA GLY A 34 6.18 7.02 0.85
C GLY A 34 6.60 6.59 -0.56
N THR A 35 7.68 5.83 -0.74
CA THR A 35 8.17 5.41 -2.07
C THR A 35 7.11 4.62 -2.85
N CYS A 36 6.35 3.76 -2.18
CA CYS A 36 5.24 3.02 -2.81
C CYS A 36 4.08 3.94 -3.22
N GLN A 37 3.86 5.06 -2.53
CA GLN A 37 2.87 6.06 -2.94
C GLN A 37 3.29 6.73 -4.25
N ILE A 38 4.57 7.11 -4.37
CA ILE A 38 5.16 7.62 -5.61
C ILE A 38 4.97 6.59 -6.73
N ALA A 39 5.46 5.36 -6.56
CA ALA A 39 5.33 4.32 -7.57
C ALA A 39 3.87 4.02 -7.96
N GLY A 40 2.94 4.00 -7.00
CA GLY A 40 1.51 3.78 -7.25
C GLY A 40 0.86 4.93 -8.02
N THR A 41 1.26 6.17 -7.74
CA THR A 41 0.76 7.36 -8.47
C THR A 41 1.26 7.35 -9.92
N LEU A 42 2.55 7.04 -10.12
CA LEU A 42 3.14 6.87 -11.45
C LEU A 42 2.51 5.71 -12.23
N HIS A 43 2.28 4.57 -11.56
CA HIS A 43 1.55 3.45 -12.13
C HIS A 43 0.17 3.88 -12.63
N GLY A 44 -0.57 4.64 -11.83
CA GLY A 44 -1.88 5.18 -12.21
C GLY A 44 -1.80 6.05 -13.47
N ALA A 45 -0.86 6.97 -13.54
CA ALA A 45 -0.66 7.85 -14.70
C ALA A 45 -0.33 7.03 -15.96
N ALA A 46 0.62 6.10 -15.87
CA ALA A 46 1.00 5.21 -16.97
C ALA A 46 -0.15 4.30 -17.41
N TYR A 47 -0.90 3.76 -16.43
CA TYR A 47 -2.04 2.90 -16.67
C TYR A 47 -3.13 3.63 -17.47
N PHE A 48 -3.50 4.85 -17.06
CA PHE A 48 -4.50 5.66 -17.76
C PHE A 48 -3.98 6.35 -19.03
N ALA A 49 -2.66 6.40 -19.24
CA ALA A 49 -2.08 6.75 -20.53
C ALA A 49 -2.14 5.60 -21.55
N GLY A 50 -2.56 4.41 -21.12
CA GLY A 50 -2.61 3.22 -21.98
C GLY A 50 -1.25 2.57 -22.22
N LEU A 51 -0.24 2.87 -21.40
CA LEU A 51 1.08 2.24 -21.50
C LEU A 51 1.05 0.80 -20.98
N PRO A 52 1.81 -0.13 -21.59
CA PRO A 52 2.00 -1.46 -21.05
C PRO A 52 2.70 -1.42 -19.70
N ILE A 53 2.11 -2.07 -18.70
CA ILE A 53 2.70 -2.30 -17.38
C ILE A 53 3.38 -3.67 -17.43
N VAL A 54 4.72 -3.68 -17.43
CA VAL A 54 5.52 -4.89 -17.59
C VAL A 54 5.63 -5.65 -16.27
N GLU A 55 5.88 -4.91 -15.17
CA GLU A 55 5.91 -5.46 -13.82
C GLU A 55 5.21 -4.52 -12.84
N ARG A 56 4.39 -5.10 -12.00
CA ARG A 56 3.74 -4.42 -10.88
C ARG A 56 3.27 -5.46 -9.87
N ARG A 57 3.48 -5.18 -8.58
CA ARG A 57 2.90 -6.00 -7.49
C ARG A 57 1.96 -5.17 -6.62
N PRO A 58 0.79 -5.74 -6.21
CA PRO A 58 -0.07 -5.10 -5.21
C PRO A 58 0.62 -5.12 -3.83
N HIS A 59 0.15 -4.26 -2.92
CA HIS A 59 0.53 -4.37 -1.52
C HIS A 59 -0.06 -5.62 -0.87
N THR A 60 0.50 -6.00 0.26
CA THR A 60 -0.02 -7.10 1.09
C THR A 60 -1.26 -6.71 1.89
N ARG A 61 -1.70 -5.46 1.79
CA ARG A 61 -2.93 -4.92 2.40
C ARG A 61 -3.42 -3.70 1.62
N PRO A 62 -4.71 -3.37 1.66
CA PRO A 62 -5.22 -2.14 1.05
C PRO A 62 -4.53 -0.90 1.61
N SER A 63 -4.13 0.01 0.74
CA SER A 63 -3.54 1.30 1.10
C SER A 63 -4.62 2.37 1.26
N PHE A 64 -4.44 3.30 2.18
CA PHE A 64 -5.39 4.40 2.41
C PHE A 64 -5.29 5.52 1.36
N TYR A 65 -4.15 5.63 0.68
CA TYR A 65 -3.86 6.71 -0.28
C TYR A 65 -4.19 6.38 -1.73
N ILE A 66 -4.44 5.09 -2.05
CA ILE A 66 -4.72 4.66 -3.43
C ILE A 66 -5.72 3.51 -3.43
N LYS A 67 -6.56 3.46 -4.46
CA LYS A 67 -7.56 2.39 -4.61
C LYS A 67 -6.90 1.05 -4.88
N MET A 68 -7.44 -0.03 -4.29
CA MET A 68 -7.03 -1.41 -4.62
C MET A 68 -7.02 -1.62 -6.13
N GLY A 69 -5.97 -2.26 -6.63
CA GLY A 69 -5.76 -2.48 -8.06
C GLY A 69 -4.96 -1.40 -8.77
N MET A 70 -4.79 -0.23 -8.16
CA MET A 70 -4.00 0.88 -8.70
C MET A 70 -2.68 1.10 -7.96
N ASP A 71 -2.50 0.49 -6.81
CA ASP A 71 -1.28 0.54 -6.01
C ASP A 71 -0.12 -0.20 -6.68
N ALA A 72 1.10 0.18 -6.33
CA ALA A 72 2.32 -0.52 -6.73
C ALA A 72 3.29 -0.59 -5.56
N THR A 73 3.71 -1.81 -5.21
CA THR A 73 4.75 -2.05 -4.22
C THR A 73 6.12 -1.96 -4.89
N VAL A 74 7.04 -1.24 -4.25
CA VAL A 74 8.44 -1.20 -4.64
C VAL A 74 9.34 -1.44 -3.43
N VAL A 75 10.28 -2.38 -3.56
CA VAL A 75 11.29 -2.73 -2.55
C VAL A 75 12.62 -2.93 -3.27
N TYR A 76 13.59 -2.07 -2.97
CA TYR A 76 14.91 -2.18 -3.60
C TYR A 76 15.72 -3.36 -3.02
N PRO A 77 16.38 -4.16 -3.87
CA PRO A 77 16.35 -4.14 -5.33
C PRO A 77 15.31 -5.09 -5.96
N THR A 78 14.44 -5.73 -5.17
CA THR A 78 13.77 -7.01 -5.52
C THR A 78 12.36 -6.86 -6.07
N ILE A 79 11.64 -5.77 -5.76
CA ILE A 79 10.27 -5.54 -6.26
C ILE A 79 10.25 -4.16 -6.89
N THR A 80 9.91 -4.10 -8.15
CA THR A 80 9.92 -2.86 -8.93
C THR A 80 8.59 -2.61 -9.66
N LEU A 81 8.46 -1.41 -10.23
CA LEU A 81 7.46 -1.07 -11.21
C LEU A 81 8.15 -0.89 -12.56
N GLN A 82 7.74 -1.66 -13.57
CA GLN A 82 8.25 -1.52 -14.92
C GLN A 82 7.16 -1.06 -15.88
N ILE A 83 7.48 -0.03 -16.66
CA ILE A 83 6.60 0.60 -17.64
C ILE A 83 7.30 0.60 -19.00
N LYS A 84 6.59 0.16 -20.04
CA LYS A 84 7.10 0.21 -21.41
C LYS A 84 6.48 1.37 -22.18
N ASN A 85 7.30 2.17 -22.82
CA ASN A 85 6.82 3.08 -23.84
C ASN A 85 6.66 2.31 -25.17
N ASP A 86 5.44 2.16 -25.63
CA ASP A 86 5.09 1.54 -26.92
C ASP A 86 4.54 2.57 -27.93
N PHE A 87 4.63 3.86 -27.61
CA PHE A 87 4.37 4.92 -28.57
C PHE A 87 5.54 5.08 -29.55
N PRO A 88 5.30 5.56 -30.78
CA PRO A 88 6.34 5.80 -31.77
C PRO A 88 7.21 7.04 -31.47
N HIS A 89 7.00 7.71 -30.34
CA HIS A 89 7.69 8.93 -29.91
C HIS A 89 8.12 8.83 -28.44
N PRO A 90 9.11 9.63 -28.00
CA PRO A 90 9.45 9.70 -26.59
C PRO A 90 8.31 10.31 -25.77
N ILE A 91 8.27 9.90 -24.50
CA ILE A 91 7.39 10.45 -23.47
C ILE A 91 8.21 10.84 -22.26
N VAL A 92 7.68 11.74 -21.43
CA VAL A 92 8.28 12.11 -20.15
C VAL A 92 7.38 11.61 -19.03
N LEU A 93 7.96 10.86 -18.10
CA LEU A 93 7.35 10.54 -16.82
C LEU A 93 7.67 11.69 -15.87
N HIS A 94 6.66 12.48 -15.53
CA HIS A 94 6.81 13.65 -14.67
C HIS A 94 6.04 13.44 -13.36
N GLU A 95 6.74 13.64 -12.25
CA GLU A 95 6.14 13.44 -10.93
C GLU A 95 6.59 14.55 -9.98
N THR A 96 5.63 15.10 -9.23
CA THR A 96 5.86 16.17 -8.25
C THR A 96 5.21 15.83 -6.92
N VAL A 97 5.79 16.36 -5.85
CA VAL A 97 5.23 16.31 -4.50
C VAL A 97 5.14 17.72 -3.96
N GLU A 98 3.94 18.23 -3.82
CA GLU A 98 3.68 19.58 -3.32
C GLU A 98 2.57 19.57 -2.26
N ASN A 99 2.81 20.20 -1.13
CA ASN A 99 1.84 20.31 -0.03
C ASN A 99 1.23 18.96 0.41
N GLY A 100 2.03 17.89 0.42
CA GLY A 100 1.58 16.53 0.78
C GLY A 100 0.78 15.81 -0.32
N VAL A 101 0.68 16.37 -1.51
CA VAL A 101 0.01 15.77 -2.67
C VAL A 101 1.05 15.30 -3.68
N VAL A 102 0.94 14.03 -4.07
CA VAL A 102 1.72 13.45 -5.17
C VAL A 102 0.92 13.57 -6.45
N ARG A 103 1.55 14.08 -7.49
CA ARG A 103 0.99 14.17 -8.85
C ARG A 103 1.93 13.50 -9.82
N ALA A 104 1.42 12.62 -10.69
CA ALA A 104 2.16 12.01 -11.78
C ALA A 104 1.47 12.30 -13.11
N GLU A 105 2.26 12.60 -14.13
CA GLU A 105 1.81 12.94 -15.47
C GLU A 105 2.68 12.20 -16.51
N ILE A 106 2.05 11.77 -17.59
CA ILE A 106 2.72 11.25 -18.78
C ILE A 106 2.62 12.33 -19.85
N LEU A 107 3.75 12.98 -20.13
CA LEU A 107 3.80 14.07 -21.09
C LEU A 107 4.27 13.56 -22.46
N GLY A 108 3.60 14.00 -23.51
CA GLY A 108 3.86 13.61 -24.89
C GLY A 108 3.13 14.54 -25.87
N PRO A 109 3.27 14.33 -27.20
CA PRO A 109 2.71 15.22 -28.21
C PRO A 109 1.17 15.32 -28.14
N LYS A 110 0.46 14.20 -28.15
CA LYS A 110 -1.00 14.15 -28.09
C LYS A 110 -1.45 12.83 -27.47
N ARG A 111 -2.44 12.90 -26.61
CA ARG A 111 -3.12 11.70 -26.12
C ARG A 111 -3.94 11.08 -27.26
N THR A 112 -3.70 9.80 -27.54
CA THR A 112 -4.42 9.04 -28.60
C THR A 112 -5.22 7.89 -28.02
N ARG A 113 -4.96 7.50 -26.76
CA ARG A 113 -5.58 6.37 -26.10
C ARG A 113 -6.53 6.83 -25.00
N ASP A 114 -7.77 6.31 -25.06
CA ASP A 114 -8.71 6.41 -23.96
C ASP A 114 -8.78 5.09 -23.20
N VAL A 115 -8.73 5.18 -21.88
CA VAL A 115 -8.65 4.01 -21.01
C VAL A 115 -9.85 3.98 -20.07
N VAL A 116 -10.55 2.85 -20.09
CA VAL A 116 -11.62 2.54 -19.14
C VAL A 116 -11.09 1.49 -18.18
N PHE A 117 -11.25 1.75 -16.88
CA PHE A 117 -10.89 0.84 -15.80
C PHE A 117 -12.11 0.44 -15.02
N THR A 118 -12.29 -0.86 -14.83
CA THR A 118 -13.29 -1.43 -13.94
C THR A 118 -12.63 -2.33 -12.91
N ARG A 119 -13.22 -2.37 -11.72
CA ARG A 119 -12.78 -3.22 -10.63
C ARG A 119 -13.98 -3.85 -9.94
N LYS A 120 -13.90 -5.17 -9.72
CA LYS A 120 -14.88 -5.94 -8.96
C LYS A 120 -14.20 -6.61 -7.78
N ILE A 121 -14.78 -6.51 -6.60
CA ILE A 121 -14.40 -7.33 -5.46
C ILE A 121 -15.09 -8.68 -5.67
N GLU A 122 -14.29 -9.75 -5.81
CA GLU A 122 -14.77 -11.12 -6.00
C GLU A 122 -14.94 -11.84 -4.68
N GLU A 123 -14.05 -11.55 -3.71
CA GLU A 123 -14.05 -12.21 -2.41
C GLU A 123 -13.58 -11.26 -1.31
N VAL A 124 -14.17 -11.39 -0.15
CA VAL A 124 -13.76 -10.71 1.09
C VAL A 124 -13.47 -11.79 2.13
N VAL A 125 -12.23 -11.81 2.64
CA VAL A 125 -11.78 -12.76 3.66
C VAL A 125 -11.72 -12.03 5.01
N PRO A 126 -12.43 -12.48 6.05
CA PRO A 126 -12.36 -11.84 7.36
C PRO A 126 -10.95 -11.94 7.94
N PHE A 127 -10.56 -10.93 8.74
CA PHE A 127 -9.31 -10.99 9.50
C PHE A 127 -9.45 -11.82 10.76
N GLY A 128 -8.33 -12.41 11.21
CA GLY A 128 -8.22 -13.05 12.52
C GLY A 128 -7.72 -12.08 13.59
N GLU A 129 -7.74 -12.50 14.84
CA GLU A 129 -7.16 -11.80 15.98
C GLU A 129 -5.97 -12.56 16.54
N SER A 130 -4.99 -11.82 17.05
CA SER A 130 -3.86 -12.39 17.80
C SER A 130 -3.51 -11.50 19.00
N GLU A 131 -2.87 -12.09 20.00
CA GLU A 131 -2.43 -11.40 21.20
C GLU A 131 -0.91 -11.46 21.33
N LYS A 132 -0.28 -10.32 21.62
CA LYS A 132 1.14 -10.21 21.96
C LYS A 132 1.24 -9.86 23.45
N GLN A 133 1.96 -10.68 24.22
CA GLN A 133 2.22 -10.43 25.62
C GLN A 133 3.13 -9.20 25.77
N ASP A 134 2.83 -8.38 26.76
CA ASP A 134 3.52 -7.13 26.99
C ASP A 134 3.80 -6.87 28.46
N ALA A 135 5.07 -6.94 28.86
CA ALA A 135 5.51 -6.74 30.22
C ALA A 135 5.51 -5.27 30.68
N GLU A 136 5.41 -4.31 29.75
CA GLU A 136 5.33 -2.89 30.06
C GLU A 136 3.89 -2.46 30.42
N LEU A 137 2.91 -3.26 30.00
CA LEU A 137 1.51 -3.00 30.34
C LEU A 137 1.13 -3.73 31.63
N PRO A 138 0.35 -3.06 32.52
CA PRO A 138 -0.16 -3.69 33.73
C PRO A 138 -0.96 -4.94 33.41
N LYS A 139 -0.84 -5.98 34.25
CA LYS A 139 -1.62 -7.21 34.14
C LYS A 139 -3.13 -6.91 34.08
N GLY A 140 -3.82 -7.62 33.17
CA GLY A 140 -5.25 -7.42 32.92
C GLY A 140 -5.61 -6.27 31.97
N THR A 141 -4.63 -5.49 31.49
CA THR A 141 -4.86 -4.49 30.44
C THR A 141 -4.81 -5.13 29.04
N ARG A 142 -5.63 -4.61 28.13
CA ARG A 142 -5.66 -5.05 26.74
C ARG A 142 -5.72 -3.81 25.84
N VAL A 143 -4.70 -3.59 25.03
CA VAL A 143 -4.55 -2.41 24.16
C VAL A 143 -4.50 -2.85 22.70
N LEU A 144 -5.31 -2.20 21.85
CA LEU A 144 -5.28 -2.47 20.42
C LEU A 144 -3.98 -1.91 19.81
N ALA A 145 -3.07 -2.79 19.40
CA ALA A 145 -1.81 -2.42 18.76
C ALA A 145 -1.96 -2.25 17.25
N GLN A 146 -2.75 -3.12 16.62
CA GLN A 146 -3.04 -3.05 15.19
C GLN A 146 -4.49 -3.40 14.91
N ARG A 147 -5.15 -2.55 14.13
CA ARG A 147 -6.51 -2.81 13.67
C ARG A 147 -6.50 -3.86 12.56
N GLY A 148 -7.36 -4.87 12.66
CA GLY A 148 -7.59 -5.85 11.62
C GLY A 148 -8.16 -5.22 10.35
N ILE A 149 -7.76 -5.77 9.19
CA ILE A 149 -8.28 -5.37 7.88
C ILE A 149 -8.69 -6.64 7.14
N PRO A 150 -9.91 -6.72 6.61
CA PRO A 150 -10.31 -7.84 5.78
C PRO A 150 -9.38 -8.01 4.58
N GLY A 151 -9.17 -9.24 4.16
CA GLY A 151 -8.54 -9.55 2.89
C GLY A 151 -9.52 -9.40 1.73
N PHE A 152 -8.97 -9.16 0.53
CA PHE A 152 -9.77 -8.96 -0.68
C PHE A 152 -9.13 -9.70 -1.85
N LYS A 153 -9.97 -10.35 -2.65
CA LYS A 153 -9.63 -10.74 -4.01
C LYS A 153 -10.40 -9.84 -4.96
N ILE A 154 -9.68 -9.17 -5.84
CA ILE A 154 -10.28 -8.27 -6.80
C ILE A 154 -9.95 -8.69 -8.22
N ARG A 155 -10.90 -8.49 -9.13
CA ARG A 155 -10.69 -8.57 -10.57
C ARG A 155 -10.63 -7.16 -11.13
N ARG A 156 -9.62 -6.92 -11.96
CA ARG A 156 -9.42 -5.67 -12.70
C ARG A 156 -9.59 -5.91 -14.18
N GLU A 157 -10.22 -4.99 -14.84
CA GLU A 157 -10.34 -4.96 -16.29
C GLU A 157 -9.93 -3.58 -16.79
N ARG A 158 -9.08 -3.55 -17.80
CA ARG A 158 -8.67 -2.35 -18.52
C ARG A 158 -9.00 -2.49 -19.99
N SER A 159 -9.77 -1.55 -20.54
CA SER A 159 -9.99 -1.43 -21.97
C SER A 159 -9.28 -0.18 -22.47
N ILE A 160 -8.40 -0.37 -23.45
CA ILE A 160 -7.61 0.69 -24.09
C ILE A 160 -8.18 0.88 -25.48
N HIS A 161 -8.68 2.08 -25.74
CA HIS A 161 -9.23 2.50 -27.04
C HIS A 161 -8.18 3.38 -27.75
N ASP A 162 -7.66 2.91 -28.88
CA ASP A 162 -6.67 3.61 -29.72
C ASP A 162 -7.21 3.65 -31.16
N GLY A 163 -7.95 4.70 -31.47
CA GLY A 163 -8.75 4.79 -32.68
C GLY A 163 -9.83 3.69 -32.69
N GLU A 164 -9.84 2.89 -33.77
CA GLU A 164 -10.77 1.74 -33.90
C GLU A 164 -10.32 0.50 -33.12
N LYS A 165 -9.04 0.46 -32.69
CA LYS A 165 -8.50 -0.68 -31.97
C LYS A 165 -8.88 -0.62 -30.50
N VAL A 166 -9.46 -1.72 -29.99
CA VAL A 166 -9.75 -1.91 -28.57
C VAL A 166 -8.95 -3.10 -28.02
N THR A 167 -8.09 -2.83 -27.05
CA THR A 167 -7.34 -3.87 -26.32
C THR A 167 -7.96 -4.04 -24.94
N ARG A 168 -8.23 -5.28 -24.51
CA ARG A 168 -8.75 -5.61 -23.18
C ARG A 168 -7.75 -6.43 -22.40
N GLU A 169 -7.53 -6.04 -21.16
CA GLU A 169 -6.66 -6.72 -20.21
C GLU A 169 -7.44 -7.07 -18.95
N HIS A 170 -7.24 -8.31 -18.49
CA HIS A 170 -7.86 -8.84 -17.27
C HIS A 170 -6.77 -9.26 -16.30
N ASN A 171 -6.84 -8.79 -15.08
CA ASN A 171 -5.89 -9.11 -14.02
C ASN A 171 -6.63 -9.32 -12.70
N SER A 172 -6.03 -10.07 -11.80
CA SER A 172 -6.53 -10.24 -10.43
C SER A 172 -5.45 -9.86 -9.45
N ASP A 173 -5.85 -9.18 -8.36
CA ASP A 173 -4.97 -8.90 -7.23
C ASP A 173 -5.56 -9.53 -5.96
N VAL A 174 -4.67 -9.99 -5.09
CA VAL A 174 -5.02 -10.55 -3.79
C VAL A 174 -4.36 -9.68 -2.71
N TYR A 175 -5.18 -9.20 -1.80
CA TYR A 175 -4.78 -8.52 -0.57
C TYR A 175 -5.12 -9.47 0.57
N PRO A 176 -4.13 -10.16 1.19
CA PRO A 176 -4.42 -11.05 2.32
C PRO A 176 -4.99 -10.27 3.51
N PRO A 177 -5.78 -10.91 4.39
CA PRO A 177 -6.27 -10.26 5.58
C PRO A 177 -5.10 -9.88 6.51
N THR A 178 -5.20 -8.69 7.10
CA THR A 178 -4.28 -8.24 8.14
C THR A 178 -4.88 -8.54 9.50
N GLN A 179 -4.15 -9.27 10.34
CA GLN A 179 -4.64 -9.65 11.68
C GLN A 179 -4.83 -8.42 12.57
N GLN A 180 -5.85 -8.46 13.40
CA GLN A 180 -5.98 -7.57 14.54
C GLN A 180 -5.05 -8.03 15.66
N ILE A 181 -4.23 -7.10 16.17
CA ILE A 181 -3.22 -7.42 17.18
C ILE A 181 -3.54 -6.64 18.45
N TRP A 182 -3.67 -7.38 19.54
CA TRP A 182 -3.83 -6.86 20.87
C TRP A 182 -2.52 -7.02 21.67
N ARG A 183 -2.11 -5.99 22.41
CA ARG A 183 -1.09 -6.11 23.47
C ARG A 183 -1.80 -6.41 24.77
N VAL A 184 -1.43 -7.51 25.41
CA VAL A 184 -2.01 -7.97 26.67
C VAL A 184 -0.97 -7.83 27.77
N GLY A 185 -1.31 -7.04 28.77
CA GLY A 185 -0.41 -6.72 29.88
C GLY A 185 -0.08 -7.94 30.74
N THR A 186 1.23 -8.13 30.97
CA THR A 186 1.80 -9.15 31.87
C THR A 186 2.69 -8.52 32.95
N GLY A 187 2.85 -7.20 32.94
CA GLY A 187 3.63 -6.44 33.91
C GLY A 187 2.96 -6.37 35.30
N PRO A 188 3.58 -5.64 36.23
CA PRO A 188 3.02 -5.46 37.57
C PRO A 188 1.61 -4.91 37.55
N GLU A 189 0.76 -5.33 38.46
CA GLU A 189 -0.59 -4.79 38.62
C GLU A 189 -0.51 -3.28 38.93
N ASN A 190 -1.42 -2.51 38.33
CA ASN A 190 -1.51 -1.08 38.61
C ASN A 190 -2.13 -0.89 40.01
N PRO A 191 -1.40 -0.37 40.99
CA PRO A 191 -1.90 -0.29 42.36
C PRO A 191 -3.16 0.59 42.48
N LYS A 192 -3.41 1.52 41.56
CA LYS A 192 -4.66 2.29 41.52
C LYS A 192 -5.85 1.50 40.98
N ALA A 193 -5.66 0.51 40.11
CA ALA A 193 -6.74 -0.33 39.62
C ALA A 193 -7.14 -1.39 40.66
N ALA A 194 -6.18 -1.91 41.42
CA ALA A 194 -6.43 -2.85 42.54
C ALA A 194 -7.26 -2.17 43.65
N ALA A 195 -6.90 -0.95 44.05
CA ALA A 195 -7.62 -0.20 45.07
C ALA A 195 -9.07 0.16 44.69
N ASN A 196 -9.33 0.41 43.40
CA ASN A 196 -10.69 0.67 42.92
C ASN A 196 -11.54 -0.60 42.82
N ALA A 197 -10.93 -1.75 42.54
CA ALA A 197 -11.64 -3.03 42.51
C ALA A 197 -12.02 -3.53 43.92
N GLU A 198 -11.16 -3.30 44.92
CA GLU A 198 -11.49 -3.59 46.34
C GLU A 198 -12.59 -2.67 46.88
N ALA A 199 -12.56 -1.38 46.52
CA ALA A 199 -13.60 -0.41 46.94
C ALA A 199 -14.99 -0.71 46.34
N MET A 200 -15.08 -1.36 45.17
CA MET A 200 -16.35 -1.77 44.54
C MET A 200 -16.84 -3.15 45.00
N ALA A 201 -16.03 -3.92 45.70
CA ALA A 201 -16.42 -5.23 46.22
C ALA A 201 -16.99 -5.15 47.64
N ASP A 202 -16.84 -4.00 48.33
CA ASP A 202 -17.32 -3.75 49.70
C ASP A 202 -18.64 -2.93 49.73
N GLU A 203 -19.27 -2.68 48.56
CA GLU A 203 -20.65 -2.16 48.43
C GLU A 203 -21.63 -3.26 47.98
#